data_51adcaca013cd6eaf3f08a21b29bc347
#
_entry.id   51adcaca013cd6eaf3f08a21b29bc347
#
_cell.length_a   1.000
_cell.length_b   1.000
_cell.length_c   1.000
_cell.angle_alpha   90.00
_cell.angle_beta   90.00
_cell.angle_gamma   90.00
#
_symmetry.space_group_name_H-M   'P 1'
#
loop_
_entity.id
_entity.type
_entity.pdbx_description
1 polymer ?
#
loop_
_entity_poly.entity_id
_entity_poly.type
_entity_poly.pdbx_seq_one_letter_code
_entity_poly.pdbx_strand_id
1 'polypeptide(L)'
;SYVQRGINPHVGFVAGWLILLDYIFVPSLLLVMVANWGVALIPGSPWYLWVIVFVAFNTIVNIRGITMQKGVDWVIFAIEILAVIAFIALGTNFILGGGGSGEFTMDPIYQPGKVDVHFIAAACSIACLSFLGFDGMSTLAEETEQPEKTIGKGIIIALCIMVVVFVAQTYIAALIQPDWQNIDPEMGFFDAAMACGGPVFYKLLLVVNIVAVGIANIMNAQTASARLLYSMGRDGVIPRAFGKVHPKFQTPWFSAIAIGVVSLILPLFLDMATLSRFVNFGALSSFVLLNIAVLVFFFVKEKHRNSVG
;
A
#
# COMPACT_ATOMS: atom_id res chain seq x y z
N SER A 1 -20.67 -3.19 -10.27
CA SER A 1 -20.00 -3.18 -8.95
C SER A 1 -20.95 -3.65 -7.86
N TYR A 2 -20.45 -4.20 -6.76
CA TYR A 2 -21.26 -4.68 -5.62
C TYR A 2 -22.12 -3.56 -5.04
N VAL A 3 -21.56 -2.35 -4.89
CA VAL A 3 -22.27 -1.18 -4.35
C VAL A 3 -23.47 -0.78 -5.24
N GLN A 4 -23.30 -0.85 -6.56
CA GLN A 4 -24.38 -0.56 -7.51
C GLN A 4 -25.54 -1.56 -7.38
N ARG A 5 -25.21 -2.85 -7.23
CA ARG A 5 -26.22 -3.92 -7.05
C ARG A 5 -26.82 -3.90 -5.64
N GLY A 6 -26.00 -3.62 -4.63
CA GLY A 6 -26.42 -3.61 -3.22
C GLY A 6 -27.30 -2.43 -2.87
N ILE A 7 -26.94 -1.22 -3.29
CA ILE A 7 -27.65 0.02 -2.91
C ILE A 7 -28.40 0.59 -4.13
N ASN A 8 -27.72 1.37 -4.96
CA ASN A 8 -28.26 1.94 -6.19
C ASN A 8 -27.13 2.41 -7.13
N PRO A 9 -27.43 2.74 -8.43
CA PRO A 9 -26.43 3.20 -9.39
C PRO A 9 -25.69 4.46 -8.98
N HIS A 10 -26.33 5.43 -8.33
CA HIS A 10 -25.71 6.70 -7.93
C HIS A 10 -24.66 6.50 -6.84
N VAL A 11 -25.00 5.72 -5.79
CA VAL A 11 -24.03 5.37 -4.73
C VAL A 11 -22.90 4.50 -5.29
N GLY A 12 -23.20 3.60 -6.22
CA GLY A 12 -22.19 2.81 -6.94
C GLY A 12 -21.21 3.67 -7.74
N PHE A 13 -21.70 4.76 -8.35
CA PHE A 13 -20.87 5.75 -9.05
C PHE A 13 -19.93 6.47 -8.06
N VAL A 14 -20.46 6.98 -6.95
CA VAL A 14 -19.64 7.65 -5.92
C VAL A 14 -18.60 6.71 -5.33
N ALA A 15 -18.97 5.47 -5.01
CA ALA A 15 -18.01 4.47 -4.52
C ALA A 15 -16.91 4.17 -5.55
N GLY A 16 -17.25 4.14 -6.86
CA GLY A 16 -16.28 3.99 -7.94
C GLY A 16 -15.26 5.13 -7.99
N TRP A 17 -15.70 6.38 -7.77
CA TRP A 17 -14.82 7.54 -7.71
C TRP A 17 -13.95 7.57 -6.46
N LEU A 18 -14.47 7.15 -5.30
CA LEU A 18 -13.70 7.08 -4.06
C LEU A 18 -12.57 6.05 -4.16
N ILE A 19 -12.85 4.87 -4.71
CA ILE A 19 -11.81 3.85 -4.92
C ILE A 19 -10.83 4.28 -6.02
N LEU A 20 -11.29 4.99 -7.04
CA LEU A 20 -10.41 5.54 -8.07
C LEU A 20 -9.46 6.60 -7.48
N LEU A 21 -9.92 7.41 -6.53
CA LEU A 21 -9.09 8.37 -5.81
C LEU A 21 -7.92 7.66 -5.12
N ASP A 22 -8.19 6.60 -4.35
CA ASP A 22 -7.17 5.76 -3.74
C ASP A 22 -6.17 5.25 -4.78
N TYR A 23 -6.66 4.54 -5.79
CA TYR A 23 -5.82 3.91 -6.82
C TYR A 23 -4.98 4.90 -7.64
N ILE A 24 -5.42 6.14 -7.86
CA ILE A 24 -4.66 7.16 -8.57
C ILE A 24 -3.54 7.75 -7.71
N PHE A 25 -3.78 7.93 -6.41
CA PHE A 25 -2.82 8.56 -5.51
C PHE A 25 -1.75 7.61 -4.98
N VAL A 26 -2.06 6.30 -4.86
CA VAL A 26 -1.10 5.29 -4.37
C VAL A 26 0.21 5.25 -5.17
N PRO A 27 0.22 5.17 -6.52
CA PRO A 27 1.49 5.18 -7.26
C PRO A 27 2.31 6.45 -7.02
N SER A 28 1.64 7.60 -6.87
CA SER A 28 2.30 8.89 -6.59
C SER A 28 2.93 8.90 -5.19
N LEU A 29 2.22 8.38 -4.18
CA LEU A 29 2.72 8.23 -2.81
C LEU A 29 3.96 7.35 -2.77
N LEU A 30 3.92 6.19 -3.42
CA LEU A 30 5.05 5.26 -3.48
C LEU A 30 6.27 5.88 -4.18
N LEU A 31 6.04 6.70 -5.21
CA LEU A 31 7.11 7.43 -5.91
C LEU A 31 7.80 8.45 -5.01
N VAL A 32 7.04 9.19 -4.19
CA VAL A 32 7.62 10.12 -3.20
C VAL A 32 8.49 9.36 -2.22
N MET A 33 8.01 8.23 -1.69
CA MET A 33 8.79 7.40 -0.77
C MET A 33 10.10 6.92 -1.40
N VAL A 34 10.03 6.34 -2.59
CA VAL A 34 11.22 5.85 -3.33
C VAL A 34 12.19 6.98 -3.63
N ALA A 35 11.70 8.18 -3.98
CA ALA A 35 12.56 9.31 -4.26
C ALA A 35 13.28 9.83 -3.00
N ASN A 36 12.59 9.90 -1.85
CA ASN A 36 13.19 10.27 -0.58
C ASN A 36 14.27 9.26 -0.14
N TRP A 37 13.99 7.97 -0.24
CA TRP A 37 14.96 6.91 0.04
C TRP A 37 16.13 6.90 -0.94
N GLY A 38 15.87 7.23 -2.21
CA GLY A 38 16.89 7.35 -3.25
C GLY A 38 17.88 8.48 -2.95
N VAL A 39 17.39 9.63 -2.53
CA VAL A 39 18.24 10.77 -2.10
C VAL A 39 19.02 10.41 -0.83
N ALA A 40 18.40 9.69 0.12
CA ALA A 40 19.11 9.21 1.32
C ALA A 40 20.21 8.18 0.98
N LEU A 41 19.97 7.31 -0.01
CA LEU A 41 20.95 6.32 -0.48
C LEU A 41 22.12 6.98 -1.21
N ILE A 42 21.84 7.95 -2.09
CA ILE A 42 22.82 8.69 -2.90
C ILE A 42 22.65 10.20 -2.63
N PRO A 43 23.31 10.72 -1.58
CA PRO A 43 23.25 12.15 -1.25
C PRO A 43 23.69 13.03 -2.41
N GLY A 44 22.90 14.07 -2.69
CA GLY A 44 23.16 14.97 -3.82
C GLY A 44 22.52 14.54 -5.14
N SER A 45 21.90 13.36 -5.22
CA SER A 45 21.10 12.99 -6.39
C SER A 45 19.81 13.83 -6.44
N PRO A 46 19.41 14.31 -7.65
CA PRO A 46 18.17 15.08 -7.77
C PRO A 46 16.95 14.21 -7.47
N TRP A 47 16.10 14.67 -6.57
CA TRP A 47 14.88 13.97 -6.16
C TRP A 47 13.95 13.61 -7.36
N TYR A 48 13.78 14.56 -8.27
CA TYR A 48 12.92 14.36 -9.45
C TYR A 48 13.46 13.29 -10.40
N LEU A 49 14.77 13.01 -10.38
CA LEU A 49 15.36 11.96 -11.23
C LEU A 49 14.82 10.58 -10.84
N TRP A 50 14.71 10.31 -9.53
CA TRP A 50 14.15 9.06 -9.02
C TRP A 50 12.68 8.91 -9.46
N VAL A 51 11.88 9.97 -9.32
CA VAL A 51 10.48 9.96 -9.77
C VAL A 51 10.38 9.64 -11.25
N ILE A 52 11.14 10.36 -12.11
CA ILE A 52 11.09 10.17 -13.57
C ILE A 52 11.51 8.76 -13.96
N VAL A 53 12.61 8.24 -13.40
CA VAL A 53 13.15 6.91 -13.72
C VAL A 53 12.12 5.84 -13.38
N PHE A 54 11.56 5.85 -12.18
CA PHE A 54 10.61 4.82 -11.76
C PHE A 54 9.25 4.95 -12.46
N VAL A 55 8.74 6.16 -12.71
CA VAL A 55 7.51 6.35 -13.50
C VAL A 55 7.70 5.82 -14.92
N ALA A 56 8.79 6.21 -15.58
CA ALA A 56 9.05 5.77 -16.95
C ALA A 56 9.20 4.25 -17.03
N PHE A 57 10.00 3.67 -16.14
CA PHE A 57 10.20 2.22 -16.07
C PHE A 57 8.86 1.48 -15.89
N ASN A 58 8.11 1.80 -14.85
CA ASN A 58 6.86 1.10 -14.53
C ASN A 58 5.80 1.31 -15.62
N THR A 59 5.69 2.52 -16.19
CA THR A 59 4.74 2.79 -17.27
C THR A 59 5.08 2.00 -18.53
N ILE A 60 6.36 1.91 -18.92
CA ILE A 60 6.80 1.13 -20.08
C ILE A 60 6.52 -0.36 -19.88
N VAL A 61 6.82 -0.88 -18.69
CA VAL A 61 6.57 -2.29 -18.33
C VAL A 61 5.07 -2.61 -18.39
N ASN A 62 4.23 -1.73 -17.84
CA ASN A 62 2.78 -1.88 -17.87
C ASN A 62 2.20 -1.84 -19.29
N ILE A 63 2.70 -0.93 -20.16
CA ILE A 63 2.26 -0.88 -21.56
C ILE A 63 2.65 -2.15 -22.31
N ARG A 64 3.87 -2.65 -22.09
CA ARG A 64 4.36 -3.86 -22.74
C ARG A 64 3.72 -5.13 -22.24
N GLY A 65 3.02 -5.09 -21.11
CA GLY A 65 2.38 -6.25 -20.48
C GLY A 65 3.39 -7.32 -20.11
N ILE A 66 4.61 -6.91 -19.71
CA ILE A 66 5.66 -7.86 -19.36
C ILE A 66 5.23 -8.58 -18.09
N THR A 67 4.86 -9.83 -18.23
CA THR A 67 4.56 -10.75 -17.13
C THR A 67 5.87 -11.23 -16.46
N MET A 68 6.72 -10.31 -16.06
CA MET A 68 7.90 -10.64 -15.23
C MET A 68 7.49 -11.10 -13.82
N GLN A 69 6.20 -11.05 -13.53
CA GLN A 69 5.66 -10.95 -12.19
C GLN A 69 5.90 -12.18 -11.31
N LYS A 70 5.58 -13.39 -11.75
CA LYS A 70 5.49 -14.51 -10.78
C LYS A 70 6.82 -14.88 -10.10
N GLY A 71 7.93 -14.85 -10.81
CA GLY A 71 9.24 -15.23 -10.23
C GLY A 71 9.91 -14.09 -9.48
N VAL A 72 9.83 -12.88 -10.03
CA VAL A 72 10.46 -11.68 -9.47
C VAL A 72 9.78 -11.27 -8.16
N ASP A 73 8.43 -11.29 -8.12
CA ASP A 73 7.67 -10.94 -6.92
C ASP A 73 8.01 -11.89 -5.74
N TRP A 74 8.16 -13.19 -5.99
CA TRP A 74 8.56 -14.14 -4.95
C TRP A 74 9.98 -13.90 -4.42
N VAL A 75 10.92 -13.53 -5.29
CA VAL A 75 12.30 -13.20 -4.88
C VAL A 75 12.31 -11.92 -4.06
N ILE A 76 11.61 -10.87 -4.51
CA ILE A 76 11.49 -9.61 -3.78
C ILE A 76 10.85 -9.86 -2.42
N PHE A 77 9.72 -10.57 -2.38
CA PHE A 77 9.04 -10.93 -1.13
C PHE A 77 9.94 -11.68 -0.14
N ALA A 78 10.72 -12.66 -0.64
CA ALA A 78 11.66 -13.39 0.22
C ALA A 78 12.74 -12.47 0.78
N ILE A 79 13.26 -11.55 -0.01
CA ILE A 79 14.26 -10.56 0.43
C ILE A 79 13.65 -9.62 1.48
N GLU A 80 12.42 -9.13 1.28
CA GLU A 80 11.72 -8.28 2.25
C GLU A 80 11.51 -9.00 3.60
N ILE A 81 11.06 -10.24 3.58
CA ILE A 81 10.88 -11.05 4.80
C ILE A 81 12.22 -11.26 5.52
N LEU A 82 13.29 -11.57 4.79
CA LEU A 82 14.63 -11.71 5.36
C LEU A 82 15.12 -10.39 5.97
N ALA A 83 14.85 -9.26 5.32
CA ALA A 83 15.21 -7.94 5.83
C ALA A 83 14.46 -7.60 7.12
N VAL A 84 13.16 -7.93 7.21
CA VAL A 84 12.36 -7.76 8.45
C VAL A 84 12.87 -8.67 9.58
N ILE A 85 13.16 -9.94 9.29
CA ILE A 85 13.72 -10.87 10.28
C ILE A 85 15.09 -10.36 10.77
N ALA A 86 15.94 -9.89 9.87
CA ALA A 86 17.24 -9.31 10.22
C ALA A 86 17.08 -8.05 11.09
N PHE A 87 16.13 -7.17 10.75
CA PHE A 87 15.82 -5.98 11.55
C PHE A 87 15.37 -6.35 12.96
N ILE A 88 14.44 -7.29 13.11
CA ILE A 88 13.94 -7.76 14.41
C ILE A 88 15.08 -8.39 15.23
N ALA A 89 15.92 -9.22 14.61
CA ALA A 89 17.05 -9.86 15.28
C ALA A 89 18.11 -8.87 15.76
N LEU A 90 18.53 -7.95 14.87
CA LEU A 90 19.49 -6.90 15.21
C LEU A 90 18.94 -5.91 16.23
N GLY A 91 17.68 -5.51 16.10
CA GLY A 91 17.00 -4.63 17.04
C GLY A 91 16.87 -5.26 18.44
N THR A 92 16.49 -6.53 18.49
CA THR A 92 16.43 -7.30 19.74
C THR A 92 17.80 -7.36 20.40
N ASN A 93 18.85 -7.70 19.64
CA ASN A 93 20.22 -7.74 20.17
C ASN A 93 20.70 -6.37 20.65
N PHE A 94 20.36 -5.29 19.94
CA PHE A 94 20.68 -3.91 20.31
C PHE A 94 20.04 -3.52 21.64
N ILE A 95 18.74 -3.84 21.83
CA ILE A 95 18.00 -3.55 23.06
C ILE A 95 18.57 -4.34 24.24
N LEU A 96 18.84 -5.65 24.07
CA LEU A 96 19.44 -6.49 25.10
C LEU A 96 20.86 -6.06 25.45
N GLY A 97 21.56 -5.40 24.54
CA GLY A 97 22.86 -4.76 24.77
C GLY A 97 22.80 -3.43 25.51
N GLY A 98 21.61 -2.99 25.95
CA GLY A 98 21.39 -1.71 26.66
C GLY A 98 21.19 -0.51 25.75
N GLY A 99 20.97 -0.73 24.44
CA GLY A 99 20.66 0.34 23.48
C GLY A 99 19.16 0.69 23.48
N GLY A 100 18.79 1.86 22.98
CA GLY A 100 17.41 2.33 22.93
C GLY A 100 16.79 2.43 24.31
N SER A 101 15.69 1.69 24.55
CA SER A 101 15.05 1.57 25.87
C SER A 101 15.86 0.77 26.89
N GLY A 102 16.87 -0.01 26.44
CA GLY A 102 17.70 -0.88 27.26
C GLY A 102 17.02 -2.15 27.78
N GLU A 103 15.69 -2.23 27.68
CA GLU A 103 14.87 -3.36 28.09
C GLU A 103 13.57 -3.44 27.29
N PHE A 104 12.89 -4.58 27.37
CA PHE A 104 11.57 -4.75 26.78
C PHE A 104 10.51 -4.17 27.72
N THR A 105 9.93 -3.01 27.36
CA THR A 105 8.89 -2.32 28.10
C THR A 105 7.56 -2.32 27.37
N MET A 106 6.47 -2.05 28.11
CA MET A 106 5.13 -1.87 27.51
C MET A 106 4.87 -0.44 27.05
N ASP A 107 5.80 0.47 27.24
CA ASP A 107 5.65 1.88 26.90
C ASP A 107 5.24 2.15 25.44
N PRO A 108 5.76 1.43 24.41
CA PRO A 108 5.30 1.60 23.05
C PRO A 108 3.84 1.19 22.82
N ILE A 109 3.29 0.33 23.68
CA ILE A 109 1.92 -0.19 23.55
C ILE A 109 0.95 0.66 24.35
N TYR A 110 1.34 1.05 25.57
CA TYR A 110 0.46 1.79 26.46
C TYR A 110 1.23 2.71 27.41
N GLN A 111 0.90 3.99 27.40
CA GLN A 111 1.39 5.00 28.37
C GLN A 111 0.20 5.62 29.10
N PRO A 112 0.08 5.43 30.41
CA PRO A 112 -1.03 6.00 31.19
C PRO A 112 -1.11 7.52 31.02
N GLY A 113 -2.32 8.03 30.70
CA GLY A 113 -2.59 9.46 30.59
C GLY A 113 -2.14 10.13 29.27
N LYS A 114 -1.45 9.41 28.37
CA LYS A 114 -1.06 9.90 27.04
C LYS A 114 -1.88 9.34 25.89
N VAL A 115 -2.57 8.24 26.13
CA VAL A 115 -3.36 7.53 25.09
C VAL A 115 -4.84 7.80 25.35
N ASP A 116 -5.47 8.52 24.46
CA ASP A 116 -6.92 8.74 24.44
C ASP A 116 -7.56 8.14 23.16
N VAL A 117 -8.89 8.14 23.10
CA VAL A 117 -9.64 7.57 21.97
C VAL A 117 -9.34 8.33 20.66
N HIS A 118 -9.10 9.62 20.73
CA HIS A 118 -8.79 10.45 19.56
C HIS A 118 -7.41 10.08 18.99
N PHE A 119 -6.41 9.92 19.85
CA PHE A 119 -5.08 9.47 19.47
C PHE A 119 -5.12 8.08 18.83
N ILE A 120 -5.85 7.12 19.44
CA ILE A 120 -6.03 5.77 18.90
C ILE A 120 -6.70 5.83 17.51
N ALA A 121 -7.76 6.62 17.36
CA ALA A 121 -8.46 6.75 16.07
C ALA A 121 -7.55 7.33 14.96
N ALA A 122 -6.74 8.34 15.29
CA ALA A 122 -5.77 8.92 14.37
C ALA A 122 -4.69 7.90 13.98
N ALA A 123 -4.13 7.19 14.95
CA ALA A 123 -3.14 6.14 14.70
C ALA A 123 -3.71 4.98 13.86
N CYS A 124 -4.94 4.53 14.15
CA CYS A 124 -5.64 3.53 13.35
C CYS A 124 -5.84 3.97 11.89
N SER A 125 -6.19 5.26 11.67
CA SER A 125 -6.34 5.78 10.32
C SER A 125 -5.03 5.69 9.52
N ILE A 126 -3.89 6.00 10.14
CA ILE A 126 -2.57 5.89 9.52
C ILE A 126 -2.21 4.41 9.33
N ALA A 127 -2.44 3.56 10.34
CA ALA A 127 -2.15 2.14 10.27
C ALA A 127 -2.93 1.44 9.14
N CYS A 128 -4.17 1.85 8.87
CA CYS A 128 -4.96 1.31 7.76
C CYS A 128 -4.25 1.45 6.40
N LEU A 129 -3.46 2.52 6.20
CA LEU A 129 -2.66 2.70 4.98
C LEU A 129 -1.69 1.55 4.74
N SER A 130 -1.09 1.01 5.80
CA SER A 130 -0.13 -0.10 5.72
C SER A 130 -0.76 -1.43 5.28
N PHE A 131 -2.09 -1.56 5.41
CA PHE A 131 -2.84 -2.75 5.00
C PHE A 131 -3.46 -2.64 3.62
N LEU A 132 -3.41 -1.46 2.96
CA LEU A 132 -3.98 -1.27 1.63
C LEU A 132 -3.32 -2.20 0.61
N GLY A 133 -4.14 -2.71 -0.31
CA GLY A 133 -3.71 -3.68 -1.33
C GLY A 133 -4.22 -5.10 -1.09
N PHE A 134 -4.75 -5.43 0.12
CA PHE A 134 -5.38 -6.74 0.35
C PHE A 134 -6.60 -6.97 -0.54
N ASP A 135 -7.30 -5.92 -0.91
CA ASP A 135 -8.43 -5.92 -1.84
C ASP A 135 -8.02 -6.30 -3.26
N GLY A 136 -6.75 -6.04 -3.65
CA GLY A 136 -6.17 -6.49 -4.91
C GLY A 136 -6.25 -8.00 -5.11
N MET A 137 -6.24 -8.80 -4.03
CA MET A 137 -6.43 -10.26 -4.11
C MET A 137 -7.81 -10.63 -4.69
N SER A 138 -8.82 -9.78 -4.49
CA SER A 138 -10.16 -9.99 -5.07
C SER A 138 -10.17 -9.91 -6.59
N THR A 139 -9.23 -9.19 -7.20
CA THR A 139 -9.11 -9.07 -8.66
C THR A 139 -8.61 -10.37 -9.32
N LEU A 140 -8.02 -11.28 -8.53
CA LEU A 140 -7.55 -12.60 -8.98
C LEU A 140 -8.67 -13.65 -8.98
N ALA A 141 -9.92 -13.26 -8.67
CA ALA A 141 -11.05 -14.19 -8.60
C ALA A 141 -11.29 -14.95 -9.91
N GLU A 142 -11.09 -14.29 -11.04
CA GLU A 142 -11.26 -14.92 -12.37
C GLU A 142 -10.16 -15.94 -12.73
N GLU A 143 -9.00 -15.85 -12.06
CA GLU A 143 -7.84 -16.71 -12.30
C GLU A 143 -7.67 -17.79 -11.21
N THR A 144 -8.54 -17.80 -10.19
CA THR A 144 -8.42 -18.68 -9.01
C THR A 144 -9.41 -19.84 -9.07
N GLU A 145 -8.95 -21.05 -8.76
CA GLU A 145 -9.82 -22.21 -8.57
C GLU A 145 -10.65 -22.06 -7.29
N GLN A 146 -11.96 -22.26 -7.38
CA GLN A 146 -12.93 -22.10 -6.29
C GLN A 146 -12.81 -20.75 -5.57
N PRO A 147 -12.95 -19.61 -6.29
CA PRO A 147 -12.66 -18.28 -5.76
C PRO A 147 -13.48 -17.93 -4.50
N GLU A 148 -14.72 -18.41 -4.43
CA GLU A 148 -15.62 -18.19 -3.28
C GLU A 148 -15.05 -18.71 -1.95
N LYS A 149 -14.25 -19.78 -1.98
CA LYS A 149 -13.65 -20.39 -0.79
C LYS A 149 -12.21 -19.93 -0.56
N THR A 150 -11.46 -19.73 -1.64
CA THR A 150 -10.00 -19.53 -1.58
C THR A 150 -9.64 -18.07 -1.30
N ILE A 151 -10.32 -17.12 -1.97
CA ILE A 151 -9.95 -15.69 -1.86
C ILE A 151 -10.22 -15.15 -0.48
N GLY A 152 -11.41 -15.38 0.09
CA GLY A 152 -11.74 -14.90 1.43
C GLY A 152 -10.79 -15.41 2.51
N LYS A 153 -10.46 -16.71 2.45
CA LYS A 153 -9.48 -17.31 3.37
C LYS A 153 -8.08 -16.75 3.16
N GLY A 154 -7.66 -16.58 1.90
CA GLY A 154 -6.37 -16.00 1.55
C GLY A 154 -6.20 -14.59 2.10
N ILE A 155 -7.21 -13.73 1.94
CA ILE A 155 -7.22 -12.36 2.49
C ILE A 155 -7.07 -12.38 4.02
N ILE A 156 -7.86 -13.19 4.72
CA ILE A 156 -7.81 -13.27 6.19
C ILE A 156 -6.44 -13.74 6.66
N ILE A 157 -5.88 -14.79 6.06
CA ILE A 157 -4.55 -15.32 6.42
C ILE A 157 -3.48 -14.27 6.16
N ALA A 158 -3.50 -13.59 5.01
CA ALA A 158 -2.56 -12.53 4.68
C ALA A 158 -2.63 -11.38 5.71
N LEU A 159 -3.84 -10.91 6.05
CA LEU A 159 -4.03 -9.86 7.05
C LEU A 159 -3.51 -10.29 8.43
N CYS A 160 -3.77 -11.53 8.87
CA CYS A 160 -3.25 -12.03 10.14
C CYS A 160 -1.71 -12.06 10.17
N ILE A 161 -1.08 -12.51 9.08
CA ILE A 161 0.40 -12.52 8.96
C ILE A 161 0.93 -11.08 9.00
N MET A 162 0.32 -10.15 8.24
CA MET A 162 0.72 -8.75 8.20
C MET A 162 0.61 -8.08 9.57
N VAL A 163 -0.48 -8.34 10.34
CA VAL A 163 -0.62 -7.82 11.71
C VAL A 163 0.55 -8.25 12.57
N VAL A 164 0.89 -9.55 12.57
CA VAL A 164 2.00 -10.06 13.39
C VAL A 164 3.33 -9.41 13.00
N VAL A 165 3.61 -9.32 11.70
CA VAL A 165 4.85 -8.73 11.19
C VAL A 165 4.93 -7.25 11.52
N PHE A 166 3.87 -6.48 11.26
CA PHE A 166 3.86 -5.04 11.48
C PHE A 166 3.94 -4.69 12.96
N VAL A 167 3.19 -5.40 13.82
CA VAL A 167 3.26 -5.17 15.27
C VAL A 167 4.66 -5.48 15.81
N ALA A 168 5.25 -6.61 15.41
CA ALA A 168 6.60 -6.97 15.85
C ALA A 168 7.65 -5.94 15.38
N GLN A 169 7.60 -5.54 14.11
CA GLN A 169 8.54 -4.57 13.53
C GLN A 169 8.40 -3.19 14.18
N THR A 170 7.16 -2.70 14.33
CA THR A 170 6.89 -1.37 14.92
C THR A 170 7.26 -1.34 16.40
N TYR A 171 6.97 -2.42 17.13
CA TYR A 171 7.32 -2.53 18.54
C TYR A 171 8.85 -2.48 18.75
N ILE A 172 9.61 -3.25 17.97
CA ILE A 172 11.08 -3.22 18.03
C ILE A 172 11.62 -1.84 17.62
N ALA A 173 11.08 -1.22 16.56
CA ALA A 173 11.50 0.11 16.14
C ALA A 173 11.25 1.16 17.24
N ALA A 174 10.10 1.10 17.92
CA ALA A 174 9.77 2.01 19.01
C ALA A 174 10.66 1.81 20.26
N LEU A 175 11.09 0.58 20.54
CA LEU A 175 12.06 0.32 21.61
C LEU A 175 13.48 0.79 21.26
N ILE A 176 13.86 0.77 19.98
CA ILE A 176 15.16 1.30 19.52
C ILE A 176 15.15 2.84 19.64
N GLN A 177 14.02 3.49 19.35
CA GLN A 177 13.85 4.95 19.38
C GLN A 177 12.74 5.36 20.36
N PRO A 178 13.00 5.38 21.69
CA PRO A 178 11.98 5.65 22.68
C PRO A 178 11.52 7.13 22.66
N ASP A 179 12.30 8.07 22.10
CA ASP A 179 11.93 9.47 21.92
C ASP A 179 11.11 9.67 20.62
N TRP A 180 9.86 9.22 20.67
CA TRP A 180 8.95 9.25 19.53
C TRP A 180 8.62 10.65 19.00
N GLN A 181 8.83 11.73 19.81
CA GLN A 181 8.54 13.11 19.42
C GLN A 181 9.53 13.66 18.39
N ASN A 182 10.74 13.11 18.36
CA ASN A 182 11.82 13.51 17.46
C ASN A 182 12.06 12.53 16.31
N ILE A 183 11.17 11.53 16.11
CA ILE A 183 11.27 10.59 14.99
C ILE A 183 10.90 11.30 13.69
N ASP A 184 11.75 11.20 12.67
CA ASP A 184 11.43 11.64 11.32
C ASP A 184 10.30 10.75 10.75
N PRO A 185 9.13 11.31 10.36
CA PRO A 185 8.03 10.53 9.83
C PRO A 185 8.35 9.74 8.56
N GLU A 186 9.35 10.16 7.78
CA GLU A 186 9.71 9.54 6.50
C GLU A 186 10.89 8.58 6.62
N MET A 187 11.81 8.83 7.57
CA MET A 187 13.05 8.08 7.71
C MET A 187 13.18 7.30 9.02
N GLY A 188 12.26 7.46 9.96
CA GLY A 188 12.37 6.90 11.32
C GLY A 188 12.64 5.40 11.38
N PHE A 189 12.07 4.60 10.46
CA PHE A 189 12.37 3.17 10.37
C PHE A 189 13.83 2.90 9.97
N PHE A 190 14.36 3.67 9.04
CA PHE A 190 15.75 3.56 8.60
C PHE A 190 16.73 4.07 9.65
N ASP A 191 16.34 5.10 10.42
CA ASP A 191 17.13 5.59 11.55
C ASP A 191 17.21 4.54 12.66
N ALA A 192 16.13 3.83 12.96
CA ALA A 192 16.15 2.68 13.85
C ALA A 192 17.09 1.58 13.33
N ALA A 193 17.07 1.33 12.02
CA ALA A 193 17.96 0.35 11.39
C ALA A 193 19.44 0.80 11.44
N MET A 194 19.71 2.08 11.28
CA MET A 194 21.05 2.66 11.45
C MET A 194 21.54 2.48 12.89
N ALA A 195 20.69 2.70 13.87
CA ALA A 195 21.03 2.56 15.28
C ALA A 195 21.37 1.11 15.65
N CYS A 196 20.59 0.13 15.21
CA CYS A 196 20.78 -1.27 15.61
C CYS A 196 21.73 -2.08 14.71
N GLY A 197 21.86 -1.72 13.42
CA GLY A 197 22.62 -2.50 12.42
C GLY A 197 23.74 -1.71 11.73
N GLY A 198 23.86 -0.42 12.03
CA GLY A 198 24.91 0.46 11.48
C GLY A 198 24.70 0.80 9.99
N PRO A 199 25.67 1.52 9.39
CA PRO A 199 25.52 2.11 8.06
C PRO A 199 25.39 1.08 6.92
N VAL A 200 25.90 -0.11 7.09
CA VAL A 200 25.79 -1.16 6.07
C VAL A 200 24.37 -1.68 6.01
N PHE A 201 23.76 -1.97 7.16
CA PHE A 201 22.40 -2.46 7.25
C PHE A 201 21.39 -1.39 6.83
N TYR A 202 21.61 -0.14 7.24
CA TYR A 202 20.84 1.01 6.77
C TYR A 202 20.76 1.09 5.24
N LYS A 203 21.94 1.07 4.56
CA LYS A 203 22.01 1.12 3.10
C LYS A 203 21.38 -0.10 2.44
N LEU A 204 21.58 -1.28 3.02
CA LEU A 204 20.97 -2.51 2.52
C LEU A 204 19.44 -2.40 2.55
N LEU A 205 18.85 -1.92 3.66
CA LEU A 205 17.42 -1.73 3.77
C LEU A 205 16.89 -0.68 2.81
N LEU A 206 17.60 0.45 2.61
CA LEU A 206 17.22 1.44 1.59
C LEU A 206 17.16 0.80 0.20
N VAL A 207 18.18 0.02 -0.19
CA VAL A 207 18.20 -0.65 -1.51
C VAL A 207 17.05 -1.65 -1.63
N VAL A 208 16.82 -2.48 -0.60
CA VAL A 208 15.73 -3.47 -0.60
C VAL A 208 14.37 -2.76 -0.79
N ASN A 209 14.12 -1.71 -0.02
CA ASN A 209 12.85 -0.98 -0.10
C ASN A 209 12.70 -0.21 -1.43
N ILE A 210 13.78 0.42 -1.96
CA ILE A 210 13.74 1.09 -3.27
C ILE A 210 13.40 0.08 -4.38
N VAL A 211 13.98 -1.11 -4.35
CA VAL A 211 13.72 -2.15 -5.36
C VAL A 211 12.31 -2.70 -5.19
N ALA A 212 11.90 -3.06 -3.98
CA ALA A 212 10.60 -3.65 -3.70
C ALA A 212 9.45 -2.67 -4.01
N VAL A 213 9.52 -1.46 -3.47
CA VAL A 213 8.49 -0.44 -3.69
C VAL A 213 8.59 0.14 -5.10
N GLY A 214 9.79 0.46 -5.56
CA GLY A 214 10.02 1.12 -6.85
C GLY A 214 9.69 0.24 -8.05
N ILE A 215 9.93 -1.06 -7.98
CA ILE A 215 9.67 -1.99 -9.07
C ILE A 215 8.34 -2.71 -8.87
N ALA A 216 8.18 -3.47 -7.78
CA ALA A 216 7.01 -4.33 -7.62
C ALA A 216 5.75 -3.53 -7.22
N ASN A 217 5.83 -2.73 -6.16
CA ASN A 217 4.63 -2.08 -5.61
C ASN A 217 4.08 -0.99 -6.53
N ILE A 218 4.94 -0.11 -7.08
CA ILE A 218 4.51 0.92 -8.05
C ILE A 218 3.93 0.27 -9.30
N MET A 219 4.56 -0.77 -9.83
CA MET A 219 4.08 -1.49 -11.00
C MET A 219 2.68 -2.08 -10.76
N ASN A 220 2.48 -2.74 -9.63
CA ASN A 220 1.19 -3.33 -9.25
C ASN A 220 0.12 -2.25 -9.05
N ALA A 221 0.44 -1.15 -8.36
CA ALA A 221 -0.46 -0.03 -8.15
C ALA A 221 -0.85 0.64 -9.47
N GLN A 222 0.09 0.92 -10.37
CA GLN A 222 -0.20 1.47 -11.69
C GLN A 222 -1.03 0.52 -12.56
N THR A 223 -0.75 -0.80 -12.51
CA THR A 223 -1.52 -1.80 -13.24
C THR A 223 -2.97 -1.85 -12.76
N ALA A 224 -3.19 -1.88 -11.46
CA ALA A 224 -4.52 -1.88 -10.86
C ALA A 224 -5.30 -0.61 -11.22
N SER A 225 -4.67 0.55 -11.11
CA SER A 225 -5.24 1.86 -11.50
C SER A 225 -5.61 1.90 -12.98
N ALA A 226 -4.72 1.43 -13.86
CA ALA A 226 -4.95 1.40 -15.31
C ALA A 226 -6.10 0.46 -15.69
N ARG A 227 -6.21 -0.71 -15.03
CA ARG A 227 -7.33 -1.66 -15.22
C ARG A 227 -8.65 -1.08 -14.74
N LEU A 228 -8.65 -0.34 -13.64
CA LEU A 228 -9.85 0.33 -13.13
C LEU A 228 -10.32 1.41 -14.11
N LEU A 229 -9.44 2.29 -14.57
CA LEU A 229 -9.76 3.30 -15.60
C LEU A 229 -10.24 2.64 -16.90
N TYR A 230 -9.60 1.55 -17.31
CA TYR A 230 -10.02 0.80 -18.48
C TYR A 230 -11.45 0.27 -18.33
N SER A 231 -11.80 -0.33 -17.22
CA SER A 231 -13.16 -0.83 -16.99
C SER A 231 -14.20 0.30 -17.00
N MET A 232 -13.91 1.43 -16.36
CA MET A 232 -14.78 2.61 -16.37
C MET A 232 -14.94 3.20 -17.78
N GLY A 233 -13.86 3.21 -18.58
CA GLY A 233 -13.90 3.67 -19.96
C GLY A 233 -14.68 2.74 -20.87
N ARG A 234 -14.55 1.43 -20.69
CA ARG A 234 -15.34 0.40 -21.40
C ARG A 234 -16.82 0.49 -21.06
N ASP A 235 -17.15 0.71 -19.78
CA ASP A 235 -18.52 0.82 -19.30
C ASP A 235 -19.14 2.21 -19.61
N GLY A 236 -18.41 3.13 -20.22
CA GLY A 236 -18.88 4.46 -20.65
C GLY A 236 -19.07 5.47 -19.50
N VAL A 237 -18.53 5.18 -18.31
CA VAL A 237 -18.54 6.08 -17.13
C VAL A 237 -17.59 7.27 -17.33
N ILE A 238 -16.47 7.03 -18.04
CA ILE A 238 -15.48 8.04 -18.43
C ILE A 238 -15.24 7.96 -19.95
N PRO A 239 -14.49 8.90 -20.57
CA PRO A 239 -14.27 8.89 -22.01
C PRO A 239 -13.79 7.54 -22.53
N ARG A 240 -14.37 7.08 -23.65
CA ARG A 240 -14.08 5.76 -24.27
C ARG A 240 -12.61 5.55 -24.66
N ALA A 241 -11.81 6.63 -24.71
CA ALA A 241 -10.37 6.54 -24.95
C ALA A 241 -9.66 5.67 -23.92
N PHE A 242 -10.11 5.69 -22.66
CA PHE A 242 -9.57 4.86 -21.59
C PHE A 242 -9.87 3.37 -21.77
N GLY A 243 -10.93 3.01 -22.46
CA GLY A 243 -11.29 1.63 -22.82
C GLY A 243 -10.51 1.04 -24.00
N LYS A 244 -9.46 1.70 -24.50
CA LYS A 244 -8.65 1.20 -25.62
C LYS A 244 -7.56 0.23 -25.16
N VAL A 245 -7.45 -0.89 -25.90
CA VAL A 245 -6.42 -1.91 -25.72
C VAL A 245 -5.34 -1.77 -26.79
N HIS A 246 -4.08 -1.99 -26.40
CA HIS A 246 -2.96 -1.94 -27.36
C HIS A 246 -3.04 -3.11 -28.33
N PRO A 247 -2.94 -2.91 -29.67
CA PRO A 247 -3.14 -4.00 -30.65
C PRO A 247 -2.19 -5.18 -30.47
N LYS A 248 -0.92 -4.90 -30.15
CA LYS A 248 0.13 -5.93 -30.00
C LYS A 248 0.22 -6.52 -28.60
N PHE A 249 0.15 -5.67 -27.56
CA PHE A 249 0.43 -6.11 -26.17
C PHE A 249 -0.82 -6.49 -25.39
N GLN A 250 -2.00 -6.20 -25.92
CA GLN A 250 -3.31 -6.48 -25.32
C GLN A 250 -3.47 -5.86 -23.90
N THR A 251 -2.83 -4.71 -23.68
CA THR A 251 -2.84 -3.96 -22.42
C THR A 251 -3.62 -2.65 -22.56
N PRO A 252 -4.18 -2.08 -21.49
CA PRO A 252 -4.88 -0.79 -21.48
C PRO A 252 -3.86 0.37 -21.53
N TRP A 253 -3.15 0.49 -22.63
CA TRP A 253 -2.01 1.39 -22.79
C TRP A 253 -2.32 2.88 -22.54
N PHE A 254 -3.51 3.33 -22.96
CA PHE A 254 -3.91 4.73 -22.78
C PHE A 254 -4.12 5.03 -21.29
N SER A 255 -4.80 4.14 -20.58
CA SER A 255 -4.99 4.23 -19.13
C SER A 255 -3.65 4.15 -18.38
N ALA A 256 -2.72 3.29 -18.82
CA ALA A 256 -1.38 3.19 -18.22
C ALA A 256 -0.57 4.47 -18.38
N ILE A 257 -0.61 5.11 -19.58
CA ILE A 257 0.03 6.41 -19.79
C ILE A 257 -0.62 7.50 -18.93
N ALA A 258 -1.94 7.55 -18.87
CA ALA A 258 -2.66 8.53 -18.07
C ALA A 258 -2.27 8.44 -16.59
N ILE A 259 -2.23 7.22 -16.01
CA ILE A 259 -1.75 7.01 -14.64
C ILE A 259 -0.28 7.39 -14.50
N GLY A 260 0.59 7.04 -15.45
CA GLY A 260 1.99 7.43 -15.44
C GLY A 260 2.17 8.96 -15.42
N VAL A 261 1.42 9.69 -16.23
CA VAL A 261 1.45 11.16 -16.24
C VAL A 261 0.95 11.75 -14.92
N VAL A 262 -0.16 11.24 -14.38
CA VAL A 262 -0.68 11.70 -13.08
C VAL A 262 0.32 11.39 -11.98
N SER A 263 0.90 10.19 -11.96
CA SER A 263 1.91 9.78 -10.97
C SER A 263 3.20 10.61 -11.05
N LEU A 264 3.53 11.15 -12.23
CA LEU A 264 4.65 12.09 -12.41
C LEU A 264 4.34 13.48 -11.87
N ILE A 265 3.11 13.96 -12.11
CA ILE A 265 2.71 15.34 -11.81
C ILE A 265 2.41 15.53 -10.32
N LEU A 266 1.64 14.62 -9.70
CA LEU A 266 1.18 14.78 -8.32
C LEU A 266 2.32 14.96 -7.31
N PRO A 267 3.43 14.20 -7.35
CA PRO A 267 4.56 14.38 -6.45
C PRO A 267 5.26 15.74 -6.53
N LEU A 268 5.08 16.48 -7.62
CA LEU A 268 5.66 17.81 -7.79
C LEU A 268 4.90 18.88 -7.00
N PHE A 269 3.63 18.62 -6.64
CA PHE A 269 2.75 19.59 -5.99
C PHE A 269 2.28 19.15 -4.61
N LEU A 270 2.34 17.86 -4.29
CA LEU A 270 1.82 17.27 -3.08
C LEU A 270 2.91 16.51 -2.33
N ASP A 271 3.00 16.77 -1.03
CA ASP A 271 3.89 16.05 -0.13
C ASP A 271 3.33 14.67 0.26
N MET A 272 4.16 13.84 0.86
CA MET A 272 3.82 12.49 1.29
C MET A 272 2.63 12.47 2.26
N ALA A 273 2.56 13.42 3.19
CA ALA A 273 1.47 13.51 4.17
C ALA A 273 0.12 13.80 3.50
N THR A 274 0.09 14.71 2.53
CA THR A 274 -1.12 15.05 1.79
C THR A 274 -1.57 13.90 0.89
N LEU A 275 -0.64 13.26 0.17
CA LEU A 275 -0.95 12.07 -0.65
C LEU A 275 -1.53 10.94 0.20
N SER A 276 -0.92 10.66 1.36
CA SER A 276 -1.41 9.65 2.30
C SER A 276 -2.83 9.92 2.79
N ARG A 277 -3.16 11.19 3.06
CA ARG A 277 -4.53 11.59 3.48
C ARG A 277 -5.56 11.33 2.37
N PHE A 278 -5.23 11.64 1.11
CA PHE A 278 -6.13 11.36 -0.02
C PHE A 278 -6.32 9.88 -0.25
N VAL A 279 -5.26 9.08 -0.19
CA VAL A 279 -5.32 7.62 -0.28
C VAL A 279 -6.21 7.05 0.82
N ASN A 280 -5.95 7.41 2.09
CA ASN A 280 -6.76 6.95 3.21
C ASN A 280 -8.22 7.36 3.09
N PHE A 281 -8.51 8.61 2.71
CA PHE A 281 -9.88 9.07 2.53
C PHE A 281 -10.61 8.26 1.46
N GLY A 282 -9.99 8.05 0.30
CA GLY A 282 -10.55 7.26 -0.80
C GLY A 282 -10.82 5.81 -0.40
N ALA A 283 -9.79 5.14 0.16
CA ALA A 283 -9.88 3.75 0.57
C ALA A 283 -10.93 3.53 1.67
N LEU A 284 -10.79 4.23 2.81
CA LEU A 284 -11.68 4.03 3.95
C LEU A 284 -13.14 4.35 3.61
N SER A 285 -13.39 5.44 2.86
CA SER A 285 -14.74 5.81 2.44
C SER A 285 -15.34 4.76 1.50
N SER A 286 -14.55 4.22 0.56
CA SER A 286 -15.00 3.17 -0.35
C SER A 286 -15.29 1.86 0.38
N PHE A 287 -14.48 1.47 1.36
CA PHE A 287 -14.70 0.27 2.17
C PHE A 287 -15.94 0.40 3.07
N VAL A 288 -16.20 1.56 3.63
CA VAL A 288 -17.45 1.82 4.37
C VAL A 288 -18.67 1.62 3.46
N LEU A 289 -18.66 2.20 2.26
CA LEU A 289 -19.75 2.02 1.30
C LEU A 289 -19.90 0.57 0.83
N LEU A 290 -18.78 -0.15 0.65
CA LEU A 290 -18.79 -1.56 0.30
C LEU A 290 -19.43 -2.41 1.41
N ASN A 291 -19.04 -2.20 2.66
CA ASN A 291 -19.59 -2.92 3.81
C ASN A 291 -21.11 -2.65 3.98
N ILE A 292 -21.53 -1.39 3.84
CA ILE A 292 -22.95 -1.04 3.85
C ILE A 292 -23.68 -1.74 2.70
N ALA A 293 -23.09 -1.77 1.49
CA ALA A 293 -23.72 -2.43 0.34
C ALA A 293 -23.88 -3.93 0.55
N VAL A 294 -22.93 -4.60 1.17
CA VAL A 294 -23.00 -6.03 1.53
C VAL A 294 -24.15 -6.26 2.52
N LEU A 295 -24.23 -5.45 3.59
CA LEU A 295 -25.31 -5.56 4.56
C LEU A 295 -26.69 -5.34 3.93
N VAL A 296 -26.84 -4.30 3.10
CA VAL A 296 -28.12 -4.01 2.41
C VAL A 296 -28.47 -5.14 1.44
N PHE A 297 -27.50 -5.67 0.69
CA PHE A 297 -27.75 -6.76 -0.25
C PHE A 297 -28.25 -8.01 0.46
N PHE A 298 -27.52 -8.49 1.48
CA PHE A 298 -27.85 -9.74 2.18
C PHE A 298 -29.12 -9.63 3.03
N PHE A 299 -29.25 -8.59 3.85
CA PHE A 299 -30.33 -8.52 4.84
C PHE A 299 -31.62 -7.88 4.32
N VAL A 300 -31.52 -6.96 3.34
CA VAL A 300 -32.68 -6.22 2.83
C VAL A 300 -33.19 -6.81 1.51
N LYS A 301 -32.26 -7.05 0.53
CA LYS A 301 -32.71 -7.51 -0.81
C LYS A 301 -32.91 -9.01 -0.89
N GLU A 302 -31.97 -9.82 -0.36
CA GLU A 302 -32.08 -11.28 -0.42
C GLU A 302 -32.78 -11.92 0.77
N LYS A 303 -33.16 -11.13 1.78
CA LYS A 303 -33.92 -11.60 2.98
C LYS A 303 -33.26 -12.79 3.72
N HIS A 304 -31.95 -13.00 3.61
CA HIS A 304 -31.22 -14.03 4.36
C HIS A 304 -31.08 -13.67 5.84
N ARG A 305 -32.22 -13.41 6.51
CA ARG A 305 -32.25 -12.93 7.89
C ARG A 305 -31.85 -13.99 8.92
N ASN A 306 -31.80 -15.29 8.52
CA ASN A 306 -31.58 -16.43 9.41
C ASN A 306 -30.27 -17.20 9.16
N SER A 307 -29.34 -16.68 8.37
CA SER A 307 -28.10 -17.39 8.00
C SER A 307 -26.83 -16.92 8.74
N VAL A 308 -27.01 -16.14 9.80
CA VAL A 308 -25.91 -15.81 10.72
C VAL A 308 -26.05 -16.67 11.97
N GLY A 309 -25.55 -17.89 11.85
CA GLY A 309 -25.37 -18.83 12.94
C GLY A 309 -23.96 -19.37 12.89
#